data_2ef4ed39041dfa1a36cb3ad6b7f44bb3
#
_entry.id   2ef4ed39041dfa1a36cb3ad6b7f44bb3
#
_cell.length_a   1.000
_cell.length_b   1.000
_cell.length_c   1.000
_cell.angle_alpha   90.00
_cell.angle_beta   90.00
_cell.angle_gamma   90.00
#
_symmetry.space_group_name_H-M   'P 1'
#
loop_
_entity.id
_entity.type
_entity.pdbx_description
1 polymer ?
#
loop_
_entity_poly.entity_id
_entity_poly.type
_entity_poly.pdbx_seq_one_letter_code
_entity_poly.pdbx_strand_id
1 'polypeptide(L)'
;MTAALLVAAPASLAAQAKPDWAAFDKYVAKAASDWRVPALAIAVVKDDSVVFAKGYGVLQKGTSQPANEHTRFAIGSTTKAMTAASIAMLVDEGKLKLDDPVTKYIPELELSDPWVTRELTIRDLLTHRSGLPGADLFWATSWKYSQADIIRGLRYIKPTASFRSEWQYNNVLYALNGVIIERVSGMPWEQFVRKRIFEPLGMNETEPLVSMIVSKPNVAVPHALVNDSVAVVPIRSTDGVASAGSVWSSVSDMAKWVRFVIDSGRVGDTRLIQQKTFAELVTPQIQAPMDEYPALRLAKPDYFSYGLGWFIQDYRGQQVWMHTGSINGLCAIIGIEPNKRLGVYVLENLDHAEIRHGLMYSVFDLFENGPRRDWSNDLKPIFAPRPRGTTAATATATSAPSLPLERYAGTYVDSAYGTVRVTFENGTLQAAVVTDPAVPLEPASFEAFRTKSSEGTRPTVLTFVPDGGGGVSGVRVLNILFARARAQP
;
A
#
# COMPACT_ATOMS: atom_id res chain seq x y z
N MET A 1 3.48 40.78 -59.20
CA MET A 1 3.14 39.97 -58.06
C MET A 1 4.35 39.14 -57.69
N THR A 2 5.15 39.58 -56.72
CA THR A 2 6.40 38.91 -56.33
C THR A 2 6.09 38.05 -55.08
N ALA A 3 6.14 36.71 -55.19
CA ALA A 3 5.93 35.82 -54.09
C ALA A 3 7.21 35.74 -53.23
N ALA A 4 7.14 36.16 -52.01
CA ALA A 4 8.18 36.00 -51.00
C ALA A 4 8.12 34.58 -50.42
N LEU A 5 9.14 33.74 -50.70
CA LEU A 5 9.36 32.47 -50.02
C LEU A 5 9.84 32.76 -48.58
N LEU A 6 9.00 32.46 -47.59
CA LEU A 6 9.44 32.37 -46.20
C LEU A 6 10.22 31.05 -46.03
N VAL A 7 11.52 31.15 -45.90
CA VAL A 7 12.39 30.02 -45.45
C VAL A 7 12.26 29.94 -43.94
N ALA A 8 11.55 28.92 -43.46
CA ALA A 8 11.52 28.59 -42.03
C ALA A 8 12.89 27.97 -41.67
N ALA A 9 13.64 28.68 -40.81
CA ALA A 9 14.87 28.16 -40.24
C ALA A 9 14.53 26.92 -39.37
N PRO A 10 15.34 25.84 -39.46
CA PRO A 10 15.15 24.67 -38.58
C PRO A 10 15.37 25.11 -37.15
N ALA A 11 14.39 24.88 -36.27
CA ALA A 11 14.55 25.01 -34.84
C ALA A 11 15.67 24.03 -34.42
N SER A 12 16.79 24.57 -33.98
CA SER A 12 17.87 23.78 -33.37
C SER A 12 17.30 23.05 -32.15
N LEU A 13 17.15 21.73 -32.21
CA LEU A 13 16.94 20.91 -31.03
C LEU A 13 18.20 21.10 -30.15
N ALA A 14 18.09 21.95 -29.14
CA ALA A 14 19.12 22.06 -28.11
C ALA A 14 19.31 20.66 -27.52
N ALA A 15 20.53 20.12 -27.66
CA ALA A 15 20.87 18.81 -27.09
C ALA A 15 20.57 18.85 -25.57
N GLN A 16 19.72 17.94 -25.12
CA GLN A 16 19.34 17.81 -23.72
C GLN A 16 20.62 17.63 -22.89
N ALA A 17 20.87 18.51 -21.91
CA ALA A 17 22.02 18.39 -21.04
C ALA A 17 22.00 17.04 -20.33
N LYS A 18 23.12 16.34 -20.31
CA LYS A 18 23.23 15.07 -19.57
C LYS A 18 22.96 15.31 -18.08
N PRO A 19 22.20 14.41 -17.41
CA PRO A 19 21.97 14.52 -15.96
C PRO A 19 23.29 14.60 -15.18
N ASP A 20 23.39 15.56 -14.26
CA ASP A 20 24.49 15.62 -13.29
C ASP A 20 24.21 14.66 -12.12
N TRP A 21 24.67 13.42 -12.27
CA TRP A 21 24.49 12.37 -11.27
C TRP A 21 25.23 12.66 -9.97
N ALA A 22 26.34 13.40 -9.99
CA ALA A 22 27.06 13.76 -8.78
C ALA A 22 26.30 14.79 -7.94
N ALA A 23 25.67 15.77 -8.59
CA ALA A 23 24.77 16.71 -7.92
C ALA A 23 23.51 16.01 -7.41
N PHE A 24 22.94 15.09 -8.18
CA PHE A 24 21.77 14.30 -7.77
C PHE A 24 22.07 13.39 -6.59
N ASP A 25 23.22 12.72 -6.56
CA ASP A 25 23.68 11.91 -5.44
C ASP A 25 23.73 12.70 -4.12
N LYS A 26 24.32 13.91 -4.17
CA LYS A 26 24.34 14.82 -3.02
C LYS A 26 22.96 15.26 -2.59
N TYR A 27 22.07 15.53 -3.55
CA TYR A 27 20.68 15.91 -3.28
C TYR A 27 19.91 14.80 -2.57
N VAL A 28 20.01 13.55 -3.05
CA VAL A 28 19.35 12.40 -2.41
C VAL A 28 19.88 12.16 -1.01
N ALA A 29 21.20 12.21 -0.81
CA ALA A 29 21.82 12.06 0.52
C ALA A 29 21.34 13.13 1.50
N LYS A 30 21.28 14.40 1.04
CA LYS A 30 20.75 15.50 1.84
C LYS A 30 19.27 15.32 2.16
N ALA A 31 18.46 14.96 1.18
CA ALA A 31 17.03 14.73 1.35
C ALA A 31 16.75 13.61 2.36
N ALA A 32 17.44 12.46 2.28
CA ALA A 32 17.32 11.37 3.25
C ALA A 32 17.61 11.86 4.68
N SER A 33 18.70 12.64 4.86
CA SER A 33 19.06 13.22 6.15
C SER A 33 18.01 14.21 6.66
N ASP A 34 17.58 15.14 5.80
CA ASP A 34 16.63 16.20 6.13
C ASP A 34 15.25 15.63 6.54
N TRP A 35 14.86 14.51 5.96
CA TRP A 35 13.61 13.80 6.27
C TRP A 35 13.80 12.73 7.36
N ARG A 36 14.99 12.62 7.92
CA ARG A 36 15.33 11.67 9.00
C ARG A 36 15.10 10.21 8.61
N VAL A 37 15.18 9.87 7.31
CA VAL A 37 15.01 8.50 6.81
C VAL A 37 16.26 7.68 7.14
N PRO A 38 16.18 6.61 7.97
CA PRO A 38 17.36 5.85 8.36
C PRO A 38 18.03 5.12 7.20
N ALA A 39 17.23 4.54 6.29
CA ALA A 39 17.72 3.93 5.05
C ALA A 39 16.81 4.33 3.87
N LEU A 40 17.46 4.70 2.77
CA LEU A 40 16.84 4.98 1.50
C LEU A 40 17.62 4.26 0.39
N ALA A 41 16.92 3.70 -0.60
CA ALA A 41 17.54 3.21 -1.81
C ALA A 41 16.75 3.73 -3.03
N ILE A 42 17.47 4.04 -4.11
CA ILE A 42 16.89 4.57 -5.35
C ILE A 42 17.58 3.97 -6.57
N ALA A 43 16.80 3.63 -7.59
CA ALA A 43 17.31 3.26 -8.92
C ALA A 43 16.60 4.05 -9.99
N VAL A 44 17.35 4.46 -11.02
CA VAL A 44 16.86 5.14 -12.21
C VAL A 44 17.21 4.33 -13.44
N VAL A 45 16.21 4.09 -14.26
CA VAL A 45 16.33 3.39 -15.53
C VAL A 45 16.04 4.37 -16.67
N LYS A 46 16.92 4.42 -17.64
CA LYS A 46 16.72 5.19 -18.88
C LYS A 46 16.96 4.27 -20.08
N ASP A 47 16.00 4.23 -20.97
CA ASP A 47 15.95 3.28 -22.07
C ASP A 47 16.00 1.83 -21.56
N ASP A 48 17.04 1.09 -21.82
CA ASP A 48 17.24 -0.28 -21.33
C ASP A 48 18.40 -0.37 -20.30
N SER A 49 18.80 0.74 -19.70
CA SER A 49 19.98 0.79 -18.82
C SER A 49 19.65 1.36 -17.44
N VAL A 50 20.21 0.76 -16.40
CA VAL A 50 20.25 1.35 -15.06
C VAL A 50 21.32 2.43 -15.08
N VAL A 51 20.90 3.70 -15.04
CA VAL A 51 21.80 4.87 -15.12
C VAL A 51 22.21 5.41 -13.77
N PHE A 52 21.49 5.03 -12.72
CA PHE A 52 21.79 5.33 -11.33
C PHE A 52 21.18 4.29 -10.41
N ALA A 53 21.93 3.75 -9.44
CA ALA A 53 21.42 2.88 -8.39
C ALA A 53 22.30 3.04 -7.15
N LYS A 54 21.68 3.36 -5.99
CA LYS A 54 22.41 3.56 -4.75
C LYS A 54 21.53 3.45 -3.50
N GLY A 55 22.13 2.97 -2.40
CA GLY A 55 21.56 3.02 -1.07
C GLY A 55 22.23 4.09 -0.19
N TYR A 56 21.50 4.59 0.80
CA TYR A 56 21.92 5.63 1.72
C TYR A 56 21.53 5.27 3.15
N GLY A 57 22.35 5.68 4.11
CA GLY A 57 22.08 5.50 5.52
C GLY A 57 22.33 4.08 6.01
N VAL A 58 21.57 3.63 7.01
CA VAL A 58 21.79 2.38 7.75
C VAL A 58 20.51 1.56 7.83
N LEU A 59 20.62 0.22 7.82
CA LEU A 59 19.48 -0.70 7.86
C LEU A 59 18.56 -0.45 9.05
N GLN A 60 19.16 -0.11 10.19
CA GLN A 60 18.46 0.19 11.44
C GLN A 60 19.12 1.39 12.12
N LYS A 61 18.33 2.36 12.55
CA LYS A 61 18.81 3.50 13.32
C LYS A 61 19.57 3.03 14.57
N GLY A 62 20.75 3.58 14.79
CA GLY A 62 21.63 3.23 15.92
C GLY A 62 22.57 2.04 15.65
N THR A 63 22.57 1.49 14.44
CA THR A 63 23.55 0.48 14.00
C THR A 63 24.49 1.05 12.96
N SER A 64 25.55 0.31 12.61
CA SER A 64 26.53 0.69 11.58
C SER A 64 26.35 -0.05 10.25
N GLN A 65 25.35 -0.90 10.11
CA GLN A 65 25.12 -1.67 8.88
C GLN A 65 24.59 -0.75 7.77
N PRO A 66 25.36 -0.49 6.69
CA PRO A 66 24.97 0.44 5.65
C PRO A 66 23.85 -0.17 4.77
N ALA A 67 22.95 0.69 4.32
CA ALA A 67 22.03 0.35 3.24
C ALA A 67 22.73 0.52 1.89
N ASN A 68 22.43 -0.34 0.94
CA ASN A 68 22.96 -0.31 -0.42
C ASN A 68 21.85 -0.65 -1.44
N GLU A 69 22.18 -0.71 -2.72
CA GLU A 69 21.23 -1.01 -3.81
C GLU A 69 20.64 -2.43 -3.74
N HIS A 70 21.26 -3.33 -2.97
CA HIS A 70 20.82 -4.70 -2.72
C HIS A 70 20.04 -4.86 -1.41
N THR A 71 19.84 -3.78 -0.67
CA THR A 71 19.04 -3.82 0.56
C THR A 71 17.58 -4.08 0.25
N ARG A 72 16.99 -5.05 0.95
CA ARG A 72 15.59 -5.44 0.78
C ARG A 72 14.68 -4.61 1.66
N PHE A 73 13.64 -4.05 1.04
CA PHE A 73 12.58 -3.30 1.69
C PHE A 73 11.23 -3.91 1.29
N ALA A 74 10.19 -3.74 2.11
CA ALA A 74 8.84 -4.00 1.66
C ALA A 74 8.45 -2.99 0.58
N ILE A 75 7.95 -3.48 -0.55
CA ILE A 75 7.50 -2.62 -1.64
C ILE A 75 6.02 -2.22 -1.49
N GLY A 76 5.31 -2.82 -0.53
CA GLY A 76 3.93 -2.50 -0.25
C GLY A 76 3.03 -2.61 -1.49
N SER A 77 2.13 -1.67 -1.64
CA SER A 77 1.12 -1.70 -2.70
C SER A 77 1.66 -1.59 -4.13
N THR A 78 2.96 -1.31 -4.35
CA THR A 78 3.54 -1.46 -5.70
C THR A 78 3.54 -2.91 -6.16
N THR A 79 3.33 -3.88 -5.26
CA THR A 79 3.02 -5.30 -5.54
C THR A 79 1.81 -5.46 -6.47
N LYS A 80 0.84 -4.54 -6.41
CA LYS A 80 -0.39 -4.59 -7.20
C LYS A 80 -0.15 -4.66 -8.70
N ALA A 81 0.85 -3.92 -9.18
CA ALA A 81 1.26 -3.97 -10.58
C ALA A 81 1.73 -5.36 -11.02
N MET A 82 2.40 -6.11 -10.12
CA MET A 82 2.84 -7.49 -10.41
C MET A 82 1.65 -8.46 -10.42
N THR A 83 0.67 -8.26 -9.54
CA THR A 83 -0.57 -9.04 -9.53
C THR A 83 -1.40 -8.77 -10.78
N ALA A 84 -1.54 -7.50 -11.20
CA ALA A 84 -2.22 -7.16 -12.45
C ALA A 84 -1.49 -7.75 -13.68
N ALA A 85 -0.15 -7.72 -13.70
CA ALA A 85 0.65 -8.38 -14.72
C ALA A 85 0.42 -9.91 -14.75
N SER A 86 0.26 -10.54 -13.59
CA SER A 86 -0.06 -11.98 -13.49
C SER A 86 -1.43 -12.29 -14.07
N ILE A 87 -2.44 -11.46 -13.80
CA ILE A 87 -3.77 -11.57 -14.43
C ILE A 87 -3.64 -11.36 -15.94
N ALA A 88 -2.86 -10.36 -16.40
CA ALA A 88 -2.65 -10.11 -17.83
C ALA A 88 -2.03 -11.33 -18.56
N MET A 89 -1.08 -12.02 -17.93
CA MET A 89 -0.50 -13.25 -18.48
C MET A 89 -1.57 -14.34 -18.65
N LEU A 90 -2.47 -14.50 -17.67
CA LEU A 90 -3.58 -15.48 -17.78
C LEU A 90 -4.63 -15.07 -18.81
N VAL A 91 -4.83 -13.77 -19.04
CA VAL A 91 -5.65 -13.26 -20.16
C VAL A 91 -5.05 -13.64 -21.49
N ASP A 92 -3.74 -13.41 -21.67
CA ASP A 92 -3.02 -13.76 -22.91
C ASP A 92 -3.02 -15.28 -23.19
N GLU A 93 -3.05 -16.08 -22.14
CA GLU A 93 -3.19 -17.54 -22.22
C GLU A 93 -4.65 -18.00 -22.51
N GLY A 94 -5.60 -17.07 -22.58
CA GLY A 94 -7.02 -17.37 -22.80
C GLY A 94 -7.72 -18.06 -21.64
N LYS A 95 -7.10 -18.08 -20.44
CA LYS A 95 -7.62 -18.79 -19.26
C LYS A 95 -8.69 -18.00 -18.51
N LEU A 96 -8.69 -16.67 -18.62
CA LEU A 96 -9.69 -15.77 -18.06
C LEU A 96 -9.82 -14.50 -18.92
N LYS A 97 -10.87 -13.73 -18.65
CA LYS A 97 -11.08 -12.39 -19.22
C LYS A 97 -11.20 -11.38 -18.08
N LEU A 98 -10.73 -10.15 -18.30
CA LEU A 98 -10.84 -9.08 -17.31
C LEU A 98 -12.27 -8.81 -16.87
N ASP A 99 -13.23 -8.98 -17.78
CA ASP A 99 -14.65 -8.74 -17.55
C ASP A 99 -15.43 -10.01 -17.16
N ASP A 100 -14.74 -11.12 -16.87
CA ASP A 100 -15.38 -12.29 -16.27
C ASP A 100 -15.89 -11.95 -14.85
N PRO A 101 -17.08 -12.42 -14.45
CA PRO A 101 -17.56 -12.29 -13.08
C PRO A 101 -16.61 -12.96 -12.08
N VAL A 102 -16.36 -12.32 -10.96
CA VAL A 102 -15.50 -12.89 -9.89
C VAL A 102 -16.07 -14.20 -9.37
N THR A 103 -17.39 -14.32 -9.29
CA THR A 103 -18.10 -15.53 -8.84
C THR A 103 -17.88 -16.75 -9.72
N LYS A 104 -17.43 -16.57 -10.97
CA LYS A 104 -16.97 -17.68 -11.84
C LYS A 104 -15.77 -18.42 -11.25
N TYR A 105 -14.92 -17.70 -10.53
CA TYR A 105 -13.68 -18.23 -9.95
C TYR A 105 -13.76 -18.38 -8.44
N ILE A 106 -14.59 -17.55 -7.78
CA ILE A 106 -14.82 -17.55 -6.32
C ILE A 106 -16.34 -17.66 -6.09
N PRO A 107 -16.95 -18.84 -6.34
CA PRO A 107 -18.41 -19.02 -6.26
C PRO A 107 -18.98 -18.79 -4.85
N GLU A 108 -18.15 -18.91 -3.82
CA GLU A 108 -18.54 -18.64 -2.43
C GLU A 108 -18.51 -17.14 -2.05
N LEU A 109 -18.05 -16.26 -2.94
CA LEU A 109 -18.08 -14.82 -2.70
C LEU A 109 -19.52 -14.31 -2.71
N GLU A 110 -19.89 -13.69 -1.61
CA GLU A 110 -21.12 -12.94 -1.48
C GLU A 110 -20.81 -11.55 -0.91
N LEU A 111 -21.36 -10.53 -1.52
CA LEU A 111 -21.35 -9.16 -1.00
C LEU A 111 -22.71 -8.82 -0.41
N SER A 112 -22.81 -7.72 0.33
CA SER A 112 -24.08 -7.30 0.95
C SER A 112 -25.19 -6.97 -0.06
N ASP A 113 -24.82 -6.69 -1.31
CA ASP A 113 -25.72 -6.51 -2.44
C ASP A 113 -25.59 -7.69 -3.41
N PRO A 114 -26.67 -8.50 -3.60
CA PRO A 114 -26.64 -9.66 -4.50
C PRO A 114 -26.43 -9.29 -5.97
N TRP A 115 -26.87 -8.10 -6.40
CA TRP A 115 -26.66 -7.63 -7.77
C TRP A 115 -25.17 -7.31 -7.98
N VAL A 116 -24.54 -6.56 -7.06
CA VAL A 116 -23.11 -6.29 -7.11
C VAL A 116 -22.29 -7.57 -7.06
N THR A 117 -22.70 -8.55 -6.24
CA THR A 117 -22.04 -9.87 -6.18
C THR A 117 -21.97 -10.54 -7.55
N ARG A 118 -23.08 -10.50 -8.31
CA ARG A 118 -23.17 -11.13 -9.63
C ARG A 118 -22.39 -10.36 -10.71
N GLU A 119 -22.41 -9.02 -10.64
CA GLU A 119 -21.85 -8.15 -11.67
C GLU A 119 -20.39 -7.76 -11.44
N LEU A 120 -19.83 -8.04 -10.26
CA LEU A 120 -18.45 -7.72 -9.92
C LEU A 120 -17.49 -8.52 -10.79
N THR A 121 -16.61 -7.82 -11.53
CA THR A 121 -15.65 -8.42 -12.46
C THR A 121 -14.21 -8.37 -11.90
N ILE A 122 -13.29 -9.13 -12.49
CA ILE A 122 -11.86 -9.05 -12.21
C ILE A 122 -11.35 -7.62 -12.41
N ARG A 123 -11.78 -6.95 -13.47
CA ARG A 123 -11.48 -5.53 -13.73
C ARG A 123 -11.89 -4.64 -12.57
N ASP A 124 -13.07 -4.84 -11.98
CA ASP A 124 -13.56 -4.04 -10.85
C ASP A 124 -12.69 -4.23 -9.60
N LEU A 125 -12.18 -5.45 -9.36
CA LEU A 125 -11.22 -5.72 -8.27
C LEU A 125 -9.91 -4.97 -8.49
N LEU A 126 -9.38 -4.99 -9.72
CA LEU A 126 -8.09 -4.37 -10.08
C LEU A 126 -8.17 -2.83 -10.11
N THR A 127 -9.36 -2.25 -10.23
CA THR A 127 -9.57 -0.80 -10.38
C THR A 127 -10.20 -0.13 -9.17
N HIS A 128 -10.43 -0.86 -8.08
CA HIS A 128 -10.99 -0.30 -6.84
C HIS A 128 -12.34 0.41 -7.00
N ARG A 129 -13.24 -0.09 -7.86
CA ARG A 129 -14.53 0.55 -8.15
C ARG A 129 -15.76 -0.25 -7.70
N SER A 130 -15.58 -1.08 -6.66
CA SER A 130 -16.65 -1.92 -6.13
C SER A 130 -17.73 -1.17 -5.35
N GLY A 131 -17.43 0.05 -4.86
CA GLY A 131 -18.26 0.79 -3.91
C GLY A 131 -18.10 0.36 -2.45
N LEU A 132 -17.26 -0.66 -2.16
CA LEU A 132 -16.98 -1.07 -0.79
C LEU A 132 -15.78 -0.30 -0.21
N PRO A 133 -15.85 0.13 1.07
CA PRO A 133 -14.72 0.72 1.78
C PRO A 133 -13.58 -0.27 1.97
N GLY A 134 -12.39 0.19 2.39
CA GLY A 134 -11.15 -0.56 2.45
C GLY A 134 -11.17 -1.88 3.21
N ALA A 135 -12.04 -2.05 4.23
CA ALA A 135 -12.14 -3.24 5.08
C ALA A 135 -10.79 -3.67 5.70
N ASP A 136 -9.94 -2.70 6.01
CA ASP A 136 -8.53 -2.92 6.37
C ASP A 136 -8.33 -3.70 7.68
N LEU A 137 -9.35 -3.81 8.53
CA LEU A 137 -9.25 -4.60 9.76
C LEU A 137 -8.99 -6.09 9.51
N PHE A 138 -9.29 -6.60 8.32
CA PHE A 138 -8.96 -7.98 7.95
C PHE A 138 -7.45 -8.23 7.79
N TRP A 139 -6.63 -7.17 7.67
CA TRP A 139 -5.19 -7.34 7.46
C TRP A 139 -4.31 -6.35 8.24
N ALA A 140 -4.84 -5.17 8.58
CA ALA A 140 -4.05 -4.10 9.21
C ALA A 140 -4.05 -4.17 10.75
N THR A 141 -4.48 -5.29 11.32
CA THR A 141 -4.51 -5.56 12.76
C THR A 141 -3.60 -6.75 13.12
N SER A 142 -3.51 -7.08 14.40
CA SER A 142 -2.91 -8.35 14.87
C SER A 142 -3.81 -9.55 14.61
N TRP A 143 -5.07 -9.33 14.25
CA TRP A 143 -6.06 -10.39 14.06
C TRP A 143 -5.69 -11.25 12.86
N LYS A 144 -5.85 -12.57 13.03
CA LYS A 144 -5.48 -13.56 12.03
C LYS A 144 -6.76 -14.10 11.37
N TYR A 145 -6.98 -13.72 10.13
CA TYR A 145 -8.05 -14.24 9.30
C TYR A 145 -7.50 -15.19 8.24
N SER A 146 -8.16 -16.32 8.05
CA SER A 146 -7.96 -17.14 6.86
C SER A 146 -8.57 -16.44 5.63
N GLN A 147 -8.14 -16.82 4.45
CA GLN A 147 -8.75 -16.35 3.20
C GLN A 147 -10.27 -16.61 3.17
N ALA A 148 -10.71 -17.77 3.67
CA ALA A 148 -12.13 -18.13 3.78
C ALA A 148 -12.87 -17.20 4.76
N ASP A 149 -12.25 -16.78 5.86
CA ASP A 149 -12.84 -15.83 6.82
C ASP A 149 -13.03 -14.46 6.16
N ILE A 150 -12.05 -14.02 5.40
CA ILE A 150 -12.10 -12.74 4.66
C ILE A 150 -13.24 -12.78 3.65
N ILE A 151 -13.29 -13.80 2.78
CA ILE A 151 -14.34 -13.94 1.75
C ILE A 151 -15.73 -13.96 2.40
N ARG A 152 -15.89 -14.74 3.49
CA ARG A 152 -17.17 -14.80 4.24
C ARG A 152 -17.52 -13.45 4.89
N GLY A 153 -16.54 -12.73 5.43
CA GLY A 153 -16.77 -11.46 6.11
C GLY A 153 -17.22 -10.34 5.17
N LEU A 154 -16.80 -10.37 3.89
CA LEU A 154 -17.13 -9.34 2.91
C LEU A 154 -18.64 -9.14 2.72
N ARG A 155 -19.46 -10.18 2.91
CA ARG A 155 -20.94 -10.07 2.81
C ARG A 155 -21.57 -9.10 3.81
N TYR A 156 -20.87 -8.82 4.91
CA TYR A 156 -21.36 -7.93 5.96
C TYR A 156 -20.83 -6.50 5.82
N ILE A 157 -19.87 -6.28 4.93
CA ILE A 157 -19.34 -4.93 4.67
C ILE A 157 -20.34 -4.18 3.82
N LYS A 158 -20.82 -3.04 4.34
CA LYS A 158 -21.77 -2.20 3.62
C LYS A 158 -21.05 -1.28 2.64
N PRO A 159 -21.56 -1.10 1.41
CA PRO A 159 -21.01 -0.14 0.48
C PRO A 159 -21.15 1.29 1.02
N THR A 160 -20.18 2.14 0.72
CA THR A 160 -20.21 3.58 1.03
C THR A 160 -20.37 4.44 -0.22
N ALA A 161 -20.28 3.82 -1.39
CA ALA A 161 -20.59 4.43 -2.68
C ALA A 161 -21.34 3.45 -3.59
N SER A 162 -21.94 3.96 -4.67
CA SER A 162 -22.56 3.12 -5.67
C SER A 162 -21.53 2.30 -6.45
N PHE A 163 -21.91 1.12 -6.89
CA PHE A 163 -21.07 0.25 -7.71
C PHE A 163 -20.56 0.98 -8.97
N ARG A 164 -19.25 0.99 -9.20
CA ARG A 164 -18.53 1.63 -10.31
C ARG A 164 -18.63 3.17 -10.37
N SER A 165 -19.18 3.84 -9.35
CA SER A 165 -19.33 5.29 -9.38
C SER A 165 -18.09 6.05 -8.91
N GLU A 166 -17.33 5.46 -7.97
CA GLU A 166 -16.20 6.12 -7.33
C GLU A 166 -15.04 5.14 -7.13
N TRP A 167 -13.84 5.68 -7.14
CA TRP A 167 -12.65 4.97 -6.75
C TRP A 167 -12.57 4.87 -5.22
N GLN A 168 -12.55 3.66 -4.70
CA GLN A 168 -12.43 3.37 -3.28
C GLN A 168 -11.37 2.29 -3.04
N TYR A 169 -10.18 2.71 -2.64
CA TYR A 169 -9.05 1.81 -2.45
C TYR A 169 -9.36 0.69 -1.47
N ASN A 170 -9.24 -0.56 -1.90
CA ASN A 170 -9.59 -1.73 -1.12
C ASN A 170 -8.58 -2.86 -1.31
N ASN A 171 -7.70 -3.07 -0.31
CA ASN A 171 -6.68 -4.11 -0.35
C ASN A 171 -7.28 -5.52 -0.31
N VAL A 172 -8.37 -5.70 0.41
CA VAL A 172 -9.02 -7.00 0.61
C VAL A 172 -9.61 -7.52 -0.68
N LEU A 173 -10.38 -6.68 -1.38
CA LEU A 173 -10.93 -7.04 -2.69
C LEU A 173 -9.82 -7.20 -3.74
N TYR A 174 -8.79 -6.36 -3.70
CA TYR A 174 -7.65 -6.52 -4.61
C TYR A 174 -6.95 -7.87 -4.40
N ALA A 175 -6.83 -8.32 -3.15
CA ALA A 175 -6.20 -9.60 -2.81
C ALA A 175 -6.98 -10.82 -3.36
N LEU A 176 -8.27 -10.70 -3.68
CA LEU A 176 -9.01 -11.76 -4.35
C LEU A 176 -8.45 -12.12 -5.73
N ASN A 177 -7.70 -11.19 -6.40
CA ASN A 177 -6.99 -11.55 -7.62
C ASN A 177 -5.93 -12.63 -7.39
N GLY A 178 -5.30 -12.68 -6.20
CA GLY A 178 -4.40 -13.77 -5.81
C GLY A 178 -5.12 -15.12 -5.77
N VAL A 179 -6.34 -15.14 -5.21
CA VAL A 179 -7.21 -16.33 -5.19
C VAL A 179 -7.57 -16.78 -6.61
N ILE A 180 -7.91 -15.82 -7.48
CA ILE A 180 -8.24 -16.11 -8.88
C ILE A 180 -7.03 -16.69 -9.61
N ILE A 181 -5.84 -16.08 -9.42
CA ILE A 181 -4.58 -16.58 -10.02
C ILE A 181 -4.33 -18.03 -9.59
N GLU A 182 -4.47 -18.34 -8.29
CA GLU A 182 -4.28 -19.68 -7.77
C GLU A 182 -5.27 -20.69 -8.40
N ARG A 183 -6.57 -20.37 -8.41
CA ARG A 183 -7.62 -21.26 -8.94
C ARG A 183 -7.51 -21.50 -10.44
N VAL A 184 -7.07 -20.50 -11.19
CA VAL A 184 -6.93 -20.59 -12.66
C VAL A 184 -5.61 -21.25 -13.07
N SER A 185 -4.53 -20.99 -12.36
CA SER A 185 -3.19 -21.51 -12.70
C SER A 185 -2.84 -22.83 -12.01
N GLY A 186 -3.53 -23.18 -10.91
CA GLY A 186 -3.18 -24.29 -10.03
C GLY A 186 -1.95 -24.03 -9.15
N MET A 187 -1.44 -22.78 -9.11
CA MET A 187 -0.28 -22.37 -8.29
C MET A 187 -0.68 -21.26 -7.32
N PRO A 188 -0.31 -21.35 -6.03
CA PRO A 188 -0.43 -20.22 -5.11
C PRO A 188 0.19 -18.95 -5.70
N TRP A 189 -0.38 -17.78 -5.38
CA TRP A 189 0.03 -16.50 -5.98
C TRP A 189 1.53 -16.22 -5.82
N GLU A 190 2.09 -16.51 -4.67
CA GLU A 190 3.52 -16.29 -4.36
C GLU A 190 4.44 -17.18 -5.23
N GLN A 191 3.99 -18.39 -5.56
CA GLN A 191 4.72 -19.27 -6.48
C GLN A 191 4.56 -18.80 -7.93
N PHE A 192 3.37 -18.32 -8.28
CA PHE A 192 3.09 -17.81 -9.62
C PHE A 192 3.97 -16.59 -9.93
N VAL A 193 4.00 -15.58 -9.07
CA VAL A 193 4.80 -14.36 -9.31
C VAL A 193 6.29 -14.68 -9.33
N ARG A 194 6.76 -15.59 -8.46
CA ARG A 194 8.15 -16.04 -8.46
C ARG A 194 8.51 -16.67 -9.81
N LYS A 195 7.77 -17.66 -10.24
CA LYS A 195 8.03 -18.44 -11.45
C LYS A 195 7.84 -17.64 -12.75
N ARG A 196 6.82 -16.76 -12.77
CA ARG A 196 6.39 -16.10 -14.00
C ARG A 196 6.91 -14.66 -14.14
N ILE A 197 7.37 -14.05 -13.05
CA ILE A 197 7.90 -12.67 -13.05
C ILE A 197 9.33 -12.64 -12.52
N PHE A 198 9.57 -13.07 -11.26
CA PHE A 198 10.88 -12.86 -10.64
C PHE A 198 11.99 -13.64 -11.35
N GLU A 199 11.80 -14.92 -11.59
CA GLU A 199 12.78 -15.78 -12.28
C GLU A 199 13.07 -15.29 -13.70
N PRO A 200 12.09 -15.04 -14.59
CA PRO A 200 12.36 -14.56 -15.94
C PRO A 200 13.06 -13.19 -15.98
N LEU A 201 12.79 -12.32 -14.99
CA LEU A 201 13.44 -11.01 -14.89
C LEU A 201 14.80 -11.09 -14.16
N GLY A 202 15.17 -12.22 -13.56
CA GLY A 202 16.37 -12.38 -12.75
C GLY A 202 16.31 -11.60 -11.42
N MET A 203 15.13 -11.43 -10.83
CA MET A 203 14.89 -10.74 -9.55
C MET A 203 15.19 -11.67 -8.36
N ASN A 204 16.47 -11.96 -8.15
CA ASN A 204 16.93 -13.00 -7.18
C ASN A 204 16.90 -12.54 -5.71
N GLU A 205 16.75 -11.26 -5.46
CA GLU A 205 16.69 -10.65 -4.12
C GLU A 205 15.25 -10.40 -3.67
N THR A 206 14.27 -10.78 -4.51
CA THR A 206 12.84 -10.50 -4.30
C THR A 206 12.14 -11.68 -3.68
N GLU A 207 11.37 -11.42 -2.60
CA GLU A 207 10.57 -12.40 -1.91
C GLU A 207 9.08 -11.99 -1.92
N PRO A 208 8.16 -12.90 -2.22
CA PRO A 208 6.74 -12.56 -2.34
C PRO A 208 6.03 -12.40 -1.01
N LEU A 209 6.54 -12.97 0.08
CA LEU A 209 5.89 -13.00 1.39
C LEU A 209 6.80 -12.45 2.49
N VAL A 210 6.18 -11.84 3.51
CA VAL A 210 6.88 -11.39 4.73
C VAL A 210 7.51 -12.56 5.46
N SER A 211 6.85 -13.70 5.53
CA SER A 211 7.37 -14.91 6.16
C SER A 211 8.67 -15.44 5.53
N MET A 212 8.93 -15.10 4.28
CA MET A 212 10.14 -15.50 3.55
C MET A 212 11.31 -14.52 3.70
N ILE A 213 11.06 -13.29 4.18
CA ILE A 213 12.09 -12.26 4.29
C ILE A 213 12.81 -12.24 5.64
N VAL A 214 12.14 -12.65 6.73
CA VAL A 214 12.62 -12.49 8.09
C VAL A 214 13.95 -13.18 8.38
N SER A 215 14.32 -14.19 7.60
CA SER A 215 15.60 -14.94 7.72
C SER A 215 16.66 -14.46 6.72
N LYS A 216 16.36 -13.50 5.87
CA LYS A 216 17.29 -13.04 4.83
C LYS A 216 18.27 -11.99 5.38
N PRO A 217 19.49 -11.92 4.85
CA PRO A 217 20.42 -10.84 5.17
C PRO A 217 20.04 -9.55 4.44
N ASN A 218 20.63 -8.44 4.86
CA ASN A 218 20.52 -7.13 4.22
C ASN A 218 19.07 -6.68 4.04
N VAL A 219 18.30 -6.69 5.12
CA VAL A 219 16.89 -6.29 5.18
C VAL A 219 16.77 -5.01 5.99
N ALA A 220 16.10 -4.01 5.42
CA ALA A 220 15.81 -2.76 6.10
C ALA A 220 14.83 -2.97 7.25
N VAL A 221 15.16 -2.46 8.42
CA VAL A 221 14.31 -2.51 9.60
C VAL A 221 13.29 -1.35 9.52
N PRO A 222 11.99 -1.59 9.74
CA PRO A 222 11.00 -0.53 9.68
C PRO A 222 11.10 0.45 10.86
N HIS A 223 10.83 1.74 10.58
CA HIS A 223 10.84 2.82 11.57
C HIS A 223 9.59 3.69 11.47
N ALA A 224 9.22 4.33 12.56
CA ALA A 224 8.18 5.34 12.61
C ALA A 224 8.57 6.50 13.52
N LEU A 225 7.91 7.64 13.36
CA LEU A 225 8.01 8.75 14.31
C LEU A 225 7.14 8.48 15.54
N VAL A 226 7.79 8.29 16.68
CA VAL A 226 7.16 8.10 17.99
C VAL A 226 7.65 9.24 18.89
N ASN A 227 6.74 10.08 19.37
CA ASN A 227 7.08 11.27 20.16
C ASN A 227 8.19 12.12 19.53
N ASP A 228 8.05 12.41 18.25
CA ASP A 228 9.01 13.14 17.39
C ASP A 228 10.40 12.51 17.27
N SER A 229 10.58 11.28 17.71
CA SER A 229 11.81 10.50 17.55
C SER A 229 11.60 9.36 16.57
N VAL A 230 12.60 9.11 15.71
CA VAL A 230 12.59 7.94 14.83
C VAL A 230 12.88 6.70 15.69
N ALA A 231 11.96 5.77 15.75
CA ALA A 231 12.04 4.53 16.52
C ALA A 231 11.77 3.31 15.61
N VAL A 232 12.39 2.19 15.96
CA VAL A 232 12.11 0.89 15.32
C VAL A 232 10.67 0.48 15.63
N VAL A 233 9.98 -0.03 14.62
CA VAL A 233 8.66 -0.66 14.78
C VAL A 233 8.71 -2.10 14.27
N PRO A 234 7.84 -3.00 14.77
CA PRO A 234 7.88 -4.39 14.34
C PRO A 234 7.48 -4.56 12.88
N ILE A 235 8.10 -5.53 12.20
CA ILE A 235 7.64 -6.01 10.90
C ILE A 235 6.24 -6.60 11.09
N ARG A 236 5.28 -6.13 10.32
CA ARG A 236 3.92 -6.65 10.30
C ARG A 236 3.73 -7.57 9.10
N SER A 237 3.18 -8.76 9.33
CA SER A 237 2.81 -9.63 8.22
C SER A 237 1.62 -9.06 7.44
N THR A 238 1.74 -9.10 6.12
CA THR A 238 0.68 -8.79 5.16
C THR A 238 0.35 -10.01 4.29
N ASP A 239 0.82 -11.19 4.70
CA ASP A 239 0.69 -12.43 3.92
C ASP A 239 -0.78 -12.84 3.72
N GLY A 240 -1.70 -12.43 4.60
CA GLY A 240 -3.15 -12.63 4.44
C GLY A 240 -3.76 -11.88 3.25
N VAL A 241 -3.10 -10.82 2.77
CA VAL A 241 -3.47 -10.04 1.57
C VAL A 241 -2.28 -9.93 0.62
N ALA A 242 -1.49 -10.99 0.50
CA ALA A 242 -0.18 -11.01 -0.13
C ALA A 242 -0.17 -10.34 -1.52
N SER A 243 -1.09 -10.68 -2.38
CA SER A 243 -1.18 -10.16 -3.75
C SER A 243 -1.53 -8.67 -3.83
N ALA A 244 -1.90 -8.05 -2.70
CA ALA A 244 -2.11 -6.60 -2.62
C ALA A 244 -0.87 -5.84 -2.11
N GLY A 245 0.12 -6.52 -1.42
CA GLY A 245 1.17 -5.71 -0.81
C GLY A 245 2.31 -6.42 -0.07
N SER A 246 2.53 -7.74 -0.21
CA SER A 246 3.51 -8.45 0.64
C SER A 246 4.93 -8.51 0.09
N VAL A 247 5.19 -8.15 -1.17
CA VAL A 247 6.51 -8.33 -1.80
C VAL A 247 7.58 -7.48 -1.11
N TRP A 248 8.76 -8.08 -0.96
CA TRP A 248 9.98 -7.44 -0.51
C TRP A 248 11.02 -7.52 -1.62
N SER A 249 11.74 -6.43 -1.87
CA SER A 249 12.71 -6.36 -2.96
C SER A 249 13.79 -5.32 -2.70
N SER A 250 14.83 -5.34 -3.52
CA SER A 250 15.87 -4.32 -3.60
C SER A 250 15.65 -3.40 -4.81
N VAL A 251 16.28 -2.21 -4.82
CA VAL A 251 16.20 -1.33 -6.00
C VAL A 251 16.94 -1.93 -7.20
N SER A 252 17.93 -2.79 -6.99
CA SER A 252 18.59 -3.56 -8.06
C SER A 252 17.62 -4.49 -8.78
N ASP A 253 16.76 -5.19 -8.06
CA ASP A 253 15.74 -6.04 -8.67
C ASP A 253 14.58 -5.22 -9.21
N MET A 254 14.16 -4.17 -8.50
CA MET A 254 13.09 -3.30 -8.98
C MET A 254 13.47 -2.52 -10.23
N ALA A 255 14.75 -2.25 -10.48
CA ALA A 255 15.20 -1.71 -11.76
C ALA A 255 14.94 -2.67 -12.94
N LYS A 256 15.03 -3.99 -12.72
CA LYS A 256 14.67 -5.01 -13.74
C LYS A 256 13.16 -4.99 -14.00
N TRP A 257 12.34 -4.85 -12.94
CA TRP A 257 10.90 -4.66 -13.07
C TRP A 257 10.56 -3.38 -13.84
N VAL A 258 11.22 -2.26 -13.54
CA VAL A 258 11.05 -0.98 -14.26
C VAL A 258 11.36 -1.14 -15.76
N ARG A 259 12.46 -1.82 -16.13
CA ARG A 259 12.79 -2.13 -17.53
C ARG A 259 11.69 -2.93 -18.20
N PHE A 260 11.20 -3.99 -17.55
CA PHE A 260 10.09 -4.80 -18.06
C PHE A 260 8.83 -3.98 -18.34
N VAL A 261 8.49 -3.04 -17.43
CA VAL A 261 7.33 -2.16 -17.62
C VAL A 261 7.56 -1.16 -18.75
N ILE A 262 8.74 -0.54 -18.84
CA ILE A 262 9.12 0.36 -19.96
C ILE A 262 9.03 -0.38 -21.32
N ASP A 263 9.39 -1.65 -21.34
CA ASP A 263 9.33 -2.50 -22.55
C ASP A 263 7.96 -3.16 -22.76
N SER A 264 6.93 -2.65 -22.05
CA SER A 264 5.54 -3.10 -22.20
C SER A 264 5.38 -4.61 -22.12
N GLY A 265 5.97 -5.23 -21.09
CA GLY A 265 5.82 -6.66 -20.81
C GLY A 265 6.82 -7.56 -21.54
N ARG A 266 7.99 -7.04 -21.96
CA ARG A 266 9.07 -7.80 -22.61
C ARG A 266 10.32 -7.82 -21.75
N VAL A 267 11.05 -8.93 -21.77
CA VAL A 267 12.38 -9.10 -21.20
C VAL A 267 13.30 -9.73 -22.24
N GLY A 268 14.33 -9.01 -22.65
CA GLY A 268 15.16 -9.42 -23.81
C GLY A 268 14.29 -9.65 -25.04
N ASP A 269 14.43 -10.81 -25.67
CA ASP A 269 13.62 -11.20 -26.85
C ASP A 269 12.28 -11.85 -26.45
N THR A 270 12.04 -12.13 -25.17
CA THR A 270 10.85 -12.84 -24.71
C THR A 270 9.77 -11.85 -24.28
N ARG A 271 8.56 -12.02 -24.84
CA ARG A 271 7.38 -11.26 -24.44
C ARG A 271 6.56 -12.07 -23.45
N LEU A 272 6.47 -11.58 -22.22
CA LEU A 272 5.71 -12.22 -21.15
C LEU A 272 4.24 -11.78 -21.14
N ILE A 273 3.96 -10.56 -21.61
CA ILE A 273 2.60 -9.99 -21.73
C ILE A 273 2.48 -9.39 -23.13
N GLN A 274 1.41 -9.72 -23.85
CA GLN A 274 1.15 -9.14 -25.16
C GLN A 274 0.97 -7.62 -25.05
N GLN A 275 1.45 -6.89 -26.03
CA GLN A 275 1.44 -5.42 -26.00
C GLN A 275 0.03 -4.85 -25.82
N LYS A 276 -0.97 -5.46 -26.45
CA LYS A 276 -2.38 -5.06 -26.30
C LYS A 276 -2.86 -5.23 -24.87
N THR A 277 -2.56 -6.37 -24.24
CA THR A 277 -2.97 -6.67 -22.87
C THR A 277 -2.21 -5.81 -21.86
N PHE A 278 -0.92 -5.54 -22.12
CA PHE A 278 -0.16 -4.59 -21.29
C PHE A 278 -0.75 -3.18 -21.34
N ALA A 279 -1.19 -2.70 -22.50
CA ALA A 279 -1.83 -1.40 -22.63
C ALA A 279 -3.08 -1.26 -21.76
N GLU A 280 -3.86 -2.33 -21.54
CA GLU A 280 -5.01 -2.34 -20.62
C GLU A 280 -4.59 -2.01 -19.18
N LEU A 281 -3.39 -2.45 -18.74
CA LEU A 281 -2.90 -2.20 -17.37
C LEU A 281 -2.77 -0.71 -17.06
N VAL A 282 -2.33 0.05 -18.06
CA VAL A 282 -1.98 1.47 -17.96
C VAL A 282 -2.97 2.39 -18.66
N THR A 283 -4.14 1.88 -19.02
CA THR A 283 -5.25 2.68 -19.55
C THR A 283 -6.11 3.19 -18.38
N PRO A 284 -6.43 4.50 -18.31
CA PRO A 284 -7.35 5.04 -17.31
C PRO A 284 -8.69 4.29 -17.29
N GLN A 285 -9.11 3.81 -16.12
CA GLN A 285 -10.37 3.06 -15.92
C GLN A 285 -11.36 3.84 -15.06
N ILE A 286 -10.86 4.59 -14.09
CA ILE A 286 -11.66 5.40 -13.18
C ILE A 286 -10.85 6.61 -12.71
N GLN A 287 -11.50 7.73 -12.48
CA GLN A 287 -10.85 8.91 -11.91
C GLN A 287 -10.52 8.66 -10.44
N ALA A 288 -9.29 8.92 -10.04
CA ALA A 288 -8.86 8.94 -8.65
C ALA A 288 -8.94 10.35 -8.07
N PRO A 289 -9.10 10.52 -6.75
CA PRO A 289 -9.17 11.84 -6.12
C PRO A 289 -7.86 12.63 -6.30
N MET A 290 -7.98 13.90 -6.70
CA MET A 290 -6.80 14.78 -6.89
C MET A 290 -6.07 15.13 -5.59
N ASP A 291 -6.64 14.84 -4.45
CA ASP A 291 -6.06 15.03 -3.12
C ASP A 291 -5.57 13.72 -2.47
N GLU A 292 -5.57 12.62 -3.21
CA GLU A 292 -5.07 11.32 -2.73
C GLU A 292 -3.64 11.43 -2.20
N TYR A 293 -2.78 12.14 -2.93
CA TYR A 293 -1.41 12.41 -2.49
C TYR A 293 -1.16 13.92 -2.39
N PRO A 294 -0.75 14.42 -1.21
CA PRO A 294 -0.41 15.83 -1.04
C PRO A 294 0.61 16.38 -2.05
N ALA A 295 1.51 15.53 -2.56
CA ALA A 295 2.48 15.89 -3.60
C ALA A 295 1.83 16.38 -4.91
N LEU A 296 0.60 15.93 -5.22
CA LEU A 296 -0.16 16.36 -6.40
C LEU A 296 -0.46 17.87 -6.38
N ARG A 297 -0.55 18.49 -5.19
CA ARG A 297 -0.74 19.94 -5.05
C ARG A 297 0.41 20.76 -5.66
N LEU A 298 1.61 20.17 -5.68
CA LEU A 298 2.81 20.78 -6.26
C LEU A 298 3.03 20.35 -7.71
N ALA A 299 2.77 19.10 -8.03
CA ALA A 299 2.90 18.54 -9.37
C ALA A 299 1.83 19.09 -10.32
N LYS A 300 0.61 19.34 -9.81
CA LYS A 300 -0.54 19.92 -10.52
C LYS A 300 -0.83 19.19 -11.83
N PRO A 301 -1.09 17.88 -11.81
CA PRO A 301 -1.48 17.18 -13.01
C PRO A 301 -2.86 17.66 -13.50
N ASP A 302 -3.11 17.62 -14.82
CA ASP A 302 -4.41 17.92 -15.40
C ASP A 302 -5.42 16.79 -15.16
N TYR A 303 -4.93 15.55 -14.99
CA TYR A 303 -5.74 14.39 -14.65
C TYR A 303 -5.01 13.45 -13.69
N PHE A 304 -5.79 12.73 -12.89
CA PHE A 304 -5.32 11.68 -12.02
C PHE A 304 -6.32 10.53 -12.01
N SER A 305 -5.95 9.41 -12.55
CA SER A 305 -6.80 8.24 -12.79
C SER A 305 -6.14 6.97 -12.28
N TYR A 306 -6.92 5.90 -12.17
CA TYR A 306 -6.43 4.59 -11.84
C TYR A 306 -6.72 3.61 -12.98
N GLY A 307 -5.71 2.82 -13.35
CA GLY A 307 -5.78 1.70 -14.27
C GLY A 307 -5.84 0.36 -13.53
N LEU A 308 -5.21 -0.67 -14.05
CA LEU A 308 -5.15 -1.99 -13.41
C LEU A 308 -3.87 -2.08 -12.54
N GLY A 309 -3.95 -1.55 -11.32
CA GLY A 309 -2.82 -1.53 -10.39
C GLY A 309 -1.81 -0.39 -10.64
N TRP A 310 -2.20 0.64 -11.35
CA TRP A 310 -1.40 1.82 -11.66
C TRP A 310 -2.21 3.10 -11.52
N PHE A 311 -1.65 4.12 -10.88
CA PHE A 311 -2.10 5.49 -11.05
C PHE A 311 -1.54 6.05 -12.35
N ILE A 312 -2.33 6.83 -13.04
CA ILE A 312 -2.01 7.45 -14.33
C ILE A 312 -2.29 8.93 -14.23
N GLN A 313 -1.27 9.73 -14.46
CA GLN A 313 -1.34 11.18 -14.40
C GLN A 313 -0.50 11.78 -15.53
N ASP A 314 -0.52 13.09 -15.67
CA ASP A 314 0.50 13.81 -16.40
C ASP A 314 1.43 14.58 -15.46
N TYR A 315 2.61 14.84 -15.93
CA TYR A 315 3.58 15.73 -15.31
C TYR A 315 4.34 16.48 -16.41
N ARG A 316 4.21 17.83 -16.41
CA ARG A 316 4.82 18.69 -17.44
C ARG A 316 4.51 18.24 -18.88
N GLY A 317 3.26 17.84 -19.12
CA GLY A 317 2.79 17.35 -20.42
C GLY A 317 3.25 15.94 -20.80
N GLN A 318 3.94 15.22 -19.92
CA GLN A 318 4.29 13.81 -20.11
C GLN A 318 3.32 12.93 -19.33
N GLN A 319 2.89 11.82 -19.92
CA GLN A 319 2.16 10.79 -19.16
C GLN A 319 3.09 10.12 -18.18
N VAL A 320 2.60 9.89 -16.96
CA VAL A 320 3.30 9.18 -15.89
C VAL A 320 2.43 8.03 -15.39
N TRP A 321 3.00 6.84 -15.34
CA TRP A 321 2.46 5.69 -14.61
C TRP A 321 3.17 5.59 -13.28
N MET A 322 2.43 5.53 -12.19
CA MET A 322 3.03 5.45 -10.86
C MET A 322 2.22 4.58 -9.91
N HIS A 323 2.84 4.13 -8.86
CA HIS A 323 2.15 3.61 -7.68
C HIS A 323 3.02 3.79 -6.45
N THR A 324 2.39 4.03 -5.30
CA THR A 324 3.07 4.04 -4.00
C THR A 324 2.88 2.71 -3.29
N GLY A 325 3.76 2.43 -2.34
CA GLY A 325 3.60 1.35 -1.38
C GLY A 325 3.91 1.84 0.02
N SER A 326 3.13 1.41 1.01
CA SER A 326 3.38 1.71 2.41
C SER A 326 2.96 0.52 3.26
N ILE A 327 3.87 0.05 4.10
CA ILE A 327 3.61 -0.96 5.13
C ILE A 327 4.36 -0.49 6.36
N ASN A 328 3.72 -0.49 7.50
CA ASN A 328 4.26 -0.18 8.83
C ASN A 328 5.78 0.11 8.88
N GLY A 329 6.16 1.36 8.71
CA GLY A 329 7.56 1.79 8.77
C GLY A 329 8.38 1.64 7.49
N LEU A 330 7.78 1.24 6.37
CA LEU A 330 8.43 1.06 5.07
C LEU A 330 7.61 1.70 3.96
N CYS A 331 8.27 2.41 3.06
CA CYS A 331 7.64 3.11 1.94
C CYS A 331 8.33 2.81 0.61
N ALA A 332 7.56 2.82 -0.46
CA ALA A 332 8.03 2.65 -1.82
C ALA A 332 7.29 3.58 -2.78
N ILE A 333 7.91 3.91 -3.90
CA ILE A 333 7.27 4.50 -5.07
C ILE A 333 7.95 4.01 -6.34
N ILE A 334 7.13 3.74 -7.34
CA ILE A 334 7.55 3.58 -8.72
C ILE A 334 6.96 4.72 -9.55
N GLY A 335 7.74 5.30 -10.46
CA GLY A 335 7.26 6.26 -11.45
C GLY A 335 7.91 6.03 -12.79
N ILE A 336 7.12 6.10 -13.87
CA ILE A 336 7.56 5.84 -15.24
C ILE A 336 6.99 6.90 -16.18
N GLU A 337 7.85 7.54 -16.96
CA GLU A 337 7.51 8.34 -18.15
C GLU A 337 7.72 7.46 -19.39
N PRO A 338 6.66 6.80 -19.90
CA PRO A 338 6.80 5.80 -20.96
C PRO A 338 7.35 6.38 -22.27
N ASN A 339 6.93 7.58 -22.62
CA ASN A 339 7.38 8.25 -23.87
C ASN A 339 8.88 8.57 -23.85
N LYS A 340 9.44 8.77 -22.66
CA LYS A 340 10.88 9.01 -22.47
C LYS A 340 11.66 7.73 -22.17
N ARG A 341 10.98 6.60 -22.04
CA ARG A 341 11.59 5.35 -21.58
C ARG A 341 12.41 5.58 -20.28
N LEU A 342 11.83 6.35 -19.37
CA LEU A 342 12.44 6.75 -18.09
C LEU A 342 11.62 6.17 -16.95
N GLY A 343 12.29 5.57 -15.98
CA GLY A 343 11.63 5.08 -14.79
C GLY A 343 12.51 5.22 -13.55
N VAL A 344 11.88 5.33 -12.40
CA VAL A 344 12.51 5.47 -11.09
C VAL A 344 11.81 4.57 -10.08
N TYR A 345 12.61 4.01 -9.18
CA TYR A 345 12.12 3.28 -8.03
C TYR A 345 12.80 3.77 -6.77
N VAL A 346 12.02 4.10 -5.73
CA VAL A 346 12.53 4.57 -4.43
C VAL A 346 11.98 3.67 -3.33
N LEU A 347 12.85 3.31 -2.39
CA LEU A 347 12.54 2.50 -1.21
C LEU A 347 13.04 3.20 0.04
N GLU A 348 12.25 3.22 1.11
CA GLU A 348 12.54 3.91 2.36
C GLU A 348 12.07 3.11 3.57
N ASN A 349 12.79 3.24 4.70
CA ASN A 349 12.42 2.56 5.95
C ASN A 349 11.94 3.51 7.06
N LEU A 350 11.19 4.54 6.68
CA LEU A 350 10.48 5.41 7.61
C LEU A 350 9.01 5.55 7.21
N ASP A 351 8.10 5.32 8.16
CA ASP A 351 6.66 5.36 7.95
C ASP A 351 6.21 6.71 7.37
N HIS A 352 5.53 6.67 6.23
CA HIS A 352 5.04 7.86 5.53
C HIS A 352 6.09 8.95 5.29
N ALA A 353 7.34 8.57 5.01
CA ALA A 353 8.34 9.50 4.54
C ALA A 353 8.06 9.85 3.08
N GLU A 354 7.28 10.90 2.87
CA GLU A 354 6.74 11.22 1.53
C GLU A 354 7.76 11.91 0.61
N ILE A 355 9.03 11.95 1.03
CA ILE A 355 10.14 12.39 0.15
C ILE A 355 10.29 11.49 -1.08
N ARG A 356 9.82 10.24 -1.02
CA ARG A 356 9.73 9.33 -2.18
C ARG A 356 9.08 9.99 -3.40
N HIS A 357 7.99 10.76 -3.22
CA HIS A 357 7.36 11.53 -4.30
C HIS A 357 8.30 12.61 -4.85
N GLY A 358 8.96 13.34 -3.96
CA GLY A 358 9.91 14.36 -4.34
C GLY A 358 11.08 13.81 -5.14
N LEU A 359 11.60 12.65 -4.76
CA LEU A 359 12.68 11.99 -5.48
C LEU A 359 12.24 11.48 -6.85
N MET A 360 11.01 10.96 -6.95
CA MET A 360 10.41 10.57 -8.25
C MET A 360 10.35 11.76 -9.20
N TYR A 361 9.74 12.86 -8.80
CA TYR A 361 9.64 14.07 -9.63
C TYR A 361 11.01 14.70 -9.89
N SER A 362 11.94 14.66 -8.94
CA SER A 362 13.31 15.15 -9.14
C SER A 362 14.03 14.40 -10.25
N VAL A 363 13.79 13.07 -10.36
CA VAL A 363 14.35 12.28 -11.47
C VAL A 363 13.75 12.74 -12.80
N PHE A 364 12.44 12.95 -12.88
CA PHE A 364 11.80 13.46 -14.09
C PHE A 364 12.34 14.83 -14.48
N ASP A 365 12.53 15.74 -13.51
CA ASP A 365 13.12 17.06 -13.72
C ASP A 365 14.57 17.01 -14.25
N LEU A 366 15.34 15.93 -13.99
CA LEU A 366 16.69 15.77 -14.55
C LEU A 366 16.69 15.60 -16.08
N PHE A 367 15.60 15.10 -16.62
CA PHE A 367 15.41 14.82 -18.05
C PHE A 367 14.50 15.85 -18.73
N GLU A 368 14.15 16.94 -18.05
CA GLU A 368 13.37 18.05 -18.59
C GLU A 368 14.21 19.28 -18.86
N ASN A 369 13.82 20.04 -19.89
CA ASN A 369 14.32 21.39 -20.13
C ASN A 369 13.48 22.36 -19.30
N GLY A 370 14.01 22.89 -18.23
CA GLY A 370 13.29 23.85 -17.39
C GLY A 370 13.85 23.97 -15.97
N PRO A 371 13.28 24.87 -15.17
CA PRO A 371 13.72 25.04 -13.78
C PRO A 371 13.44 23.78 -12.97
N ARG A 372 14.45 23.28 -12.29
CA ARG A 372 14.34 22.17 -11.33
C ARG A 372 13.77 22.69 -10.02
N ARG A 373 12.81 21.95 -9.47
CA ARG A 373 12.23 22.25 -8.17
C ARG A 373 13.04 21.59 -7.06
N ASP A 374 13.18 22.25 -5.92
CA ASP A 374 13.65 21.61 -4.69
C ASP A 374 12.50 20.87 -4.00
N TRP A 375 12.15 19.72 -4.54
CA TRP A 375 11.05 18.91 -4.05
C TRP A 375 11.15 18.57 -2.57
N SER A 376 12.38 18.34 -2.07
CA SER A 376 12.60 18.03 -0.66
C SER A 376 12.13 19.15 0.25
N ASN A 377 12.51 20.39 -0.05
CA ASN A 377 12.12 21.54 0.74
C ASN A 377 10.65 21.92 0.54
N ASP A 378 10.13 21.82 -0.68
CA ASP A 378 8.74 22.22 -0.99
C ASP A 378 7.70 21.25 -0.41
N LEU A 379 8.02 19.96 -0.28
CA LEU A 379 7.12 18.95 0.30
C LEU A 379 7.09 18.98 1.83
N LYS A 380 8.18 19.39 2.50
CA LYS A 380 8.24 19.40 3.97
C LYS A 380 7.08 20.12 4.66
N PRO A 381 6.70 21.35 4.26
CA PRO A 381 5.59 22.04 4.91
C PRO A 381 4.24 21.34 4.72
N ILE A 382 4.08 20.61 3.61
CA ILE A 382 2.85 19.89 3.26
C ILE A 382 2.70 18.63 4.12
N PHE A 383 3.82 17.98 4.40
CA PHE A 383 3.89 16.75 5.20
C PHE A 383 4.36 16.97 6.64
N ALA A 384 4.62 18.23 7.04
CA ALA A 384 4.88 18.52 8.44
C ALA A 384 3.80 17.87 9.30
N PRO A 385 4.17 17.13 10.35
CA PRO A 385 3.19 16.46 11.19
C PRO A 385 2.17 17.49 11.64
N ARG A 386 0.94 17.39 11.16
CA ARG A 386 -0.16 18.09 11.83
C ARG A 386 -0.12 17.54 13.24
N PRO A 387 -0.18 18.39 14.30
CA PRO A 387 -0.30 17.89 15.65
C PRO A 387 -1.49 16.92 15.60
N ARG A 388 -1.22 15.63 15.65
CA ARG A 388 -2.28 14.65 15.83
C ARG A 388 -2.84 15.02 17.19
N GLY A 389 -4.07 15.52 17.19
CA GLY A 389 -4.78 15.76 18.44
C GLY A 389 -4.54 14.54 19.29
N THR A 390 -4.15 14.71 20.52
CA THR A 390 -3.86 13.63 21.47
C THR A 390 -5.02 12.66 21.38
N THR A 391 -4.86 11.60 20.59
CA THR A 391 -5.81 10.49 20.65
C THR A 391 -5.74 10.01 22.10
N ALA A 392 -6.87 9.73 22.69
CA ALA A 392 -7.08 9.40 24.11
C ALA A 392 -6.16 8.30 24.69
N ALA A 393 -5.17 7.83 23.94
CA ALA A 393 -4.22 6.78 24.31
C ALA A 393 -3.19 7.18 25.38
N THR A 394 -3.00 8.49 25.68
CA THR A 394 -2.04 8.97 26.68
C THR A 394 -2.67 9.73 27.85
N ALA A 395 -4.00 9.91 27.86
CA ALA A 395 -4.67 10.50 29.01
C ALA A 395 -4.58 9.53 30.20
N THR A 396 -3.99 10.00 31.28
CA THR A 396 -4.23 9.39 32.61
C THR A 396 -5.73 9.29 32.84
N ALA A 397 -6.21 8.17 33.39
CA ALA A 397 -7.62 7.95 33.68
C ALA A 397 -8.20 9.17 34.43
N THR A 398 -9.06 9.96 33.77
CA THR A 398 -9.59 11.19 34.28
C THR A 398 -10.94 10.98 34.97
N SER A 399 -11.54 9.80 34.81
CA SER A 399 -12.83 9.45 35.40
C SER A 399 -12.98 7.93 35.53
N ALA A 400 -13.65 7.52 36.62
CA ALA A 400 -14.00 6.12 36.83
C ALA A 400 -15.07 5.65 35.81
N PRO A 401 -15.12 4.33 35.46
CA PRO A 401 -16.23 3.75 34.75
C PRO A 401 -17.58 4.02 35.45
N SER A 402 -18.64 4.23 34.67
CA SER A 402 -19.95 4.55 35.21
C SER A 402 -20.66 3.34 35.81
N LEU A 403 -20.28 2.14 35.42
CA LEU A 403 -20.87 0.87 35.87
C LEU A 403 -19.87 0.05 36.69
N PRO A 404 -20.33 -0.86 37.56
CA PRO A 404 -19.50 -1.88 38.16
C PRO A 404 -18.79 -2.71 37.08
N LEU A 405 -17.53 -3.07 37.31
CA LEU A 405 -16.69 -3.73 36.28
C LEU A 405 -17.33 -5.03 35.72
N GLU A 406 -18.03 -5.77 36.56
CA GLU A 406 -18.72 -7.01 36.17
C GLU A 406 -19.76 -6.79 35.07
N ARG A 407 -20.31 -5.59 34.94
CA ARG A 407 -21.33 -5.25 33.94
C ARG A 407 -20.76 -5.15 32.54
N TYR A 408 -19.45 -4.91 32.38
CA TYR A 408 -18.74 -4.88 31.11
C TYR A 408 -18.41 -6.27 30.61
N ALA A 409 -18.40 -7.30 31.45
CA ALA A 409 -18.15 -8.68 31.04
C ALA A 409 -19.28 -9.18 30.13
N GLY A 410 -18.89 -9.88 29.06
CA GLY A 410 -19.84 -10.40 28.07
C GLY A 410 -19.15 -10.81 26.77
N THR A 411 -19.96 -11.34 25.88
CA THR A 411 -19.57 -11.63 24.48
C THR A 411 -20.19 -10.58 23.58
N TYR A 412 -19.37 -9.99 22.73
CA TYR A 412 -19.76 -8.95 21.78
C TYR A 412 -19.38 -9.40 20.37
N VAL A 413 -20.27 -9.23 19.41
CA VAL A 413 -20.14 -9.84 18.06
C VAL A 413 -20.35 -8.78 16.99
N ASP A 414 -19.45 -8.77 16.02
CA ASP A 414 -19.63 -8.18 14.70
C ASP A 414 -19.62 -9.27 13.64
N SER A 415 -20.56 -9.19 12.71
CA SER A 415 -20.77 -10.26 11.72
C SER A 415 -19.62 -10.39 10.71
N ALA A 416 -18.91 -9.29 10.41
CA ALA A 416 -17.76 -9.30 9.50
C ALA A 416 -16.48 -9.72 10.23
N TYR A 417 -16.25 -9.15 11.41
CA TYR A 417 -14.93 -9.22 12.06
C TYR A 417 -14.85 -10.24 13.20
N GLY A 418 -15.97 -10.74 13.71
CA GLY A 418 -16.00 -11.83 14.70
C GLY A 418 -16.36 -11.38 16.11
N THR A 419 -15.60 -11.82 17.12
CA THR A 419 -16.06 -11.76 18.52
C THR A 419 -15.02 -11.07 19.42
N VAL A 420 -15.51 -10.17 20.27
CA VAL A 420 -14.79 -9.65 21.42
C VAL A 420 -15.37 -10.31 22.67
N ARG A 421 -14.53 -11.02 23.44
CA ARG A 421 -14.93 -11.64 24.70
C ARG A 421 -14.29 -10.89 25.85
N VAL A 422 -15.11 -10.42 26.78
CA VAL A 422 -14.66 -9.72 27.99
C VAL A 422 -15.04 -10.55 29.20
N THR A 423 -14.08 -10.86 30.05
CA THR A 423 -14.29 -11.56 31.31
C THR A 423 -13.91 -10.64 32.47
N PHE A 424 -14.48 -10.92 33.65
CA PHE A 424 -14.12 -10.24 34.90
C PHE A 424 -13.54 -11.30 35.85
N GLU A 425 -12.26 -11.16 36.17
CA GLU A 425 -11.52 -12.13 36.96
C GLU A 425 -10.60 -11.40 37.94
N ASN A 426 -10.65 -11.79 39.23
CA ASN A 426 -9.79 -11.23 40.29
C ASN A 426 -9.82 -9.70 40.35
N GLY A 427 -11.02 -9.08 40.20
CA GLY A 427 -11.18 -7.64 40.24
C GLY A 427 -10.75 -6.87 39.00
N THR A 428 -10.39 -7.56 37.92
CA THR A 428 -9.87 -6.95 36.68
C THR A 428 -10.64 -7.47 35.46
N LEU A 429 -10.91 -6.59 34.49
CA LEU A 429 -11.42 -7.00 33.20
C LEU A 429 -10.29 -7.58 32.32
N GLN A 430 -10.58 -8.65 31.61
CA GLN A 430 -9.74 -9.24 30.59
C GLN A 430 -10.48 -9.17 29.25
N ALA A 431 -9.79 -8.88 28.16
CA ALA A 431 -10.41 -8.91 26.83
C ALA A 431 -9.60 -9.75 25.84
N ALA A 432 -10.29 -10.68 25.19
CA ALA A 432 -9.83 -11.33 23.96
C ALA A 432 -10.53 -10.64 22.79
N VAL A 433 -9.76 -10.03 21.89
CA VAL A 433 -10.29 -9.27 20.76
C VAL A 433 -10.06 -10.04 19.48
N VAL A 434 -11.13 -10.58 18.92
CA VAL A 434 -11.16 -11.42 17.72
C VAL A 434 -10.25 -12.64 17.89
N THR A 435 -9.05 -12.65 17.33
CA THR A 435 -8.09 -13.76 17.44
C THR A 435 -6.94 -13.47 18.42
N ASP A 436 -6.89 -12.26 19.00
CA ASP A 436 -5.87 -11.94 19.98
C ASP A 436 -6.16 -12.65 21.31
N PRO A 437 -5.13 -13.08 22.04
CA PRO A 437 -5.29 -13.69 23.35
C PRO A 437 -5.90 -12.68 24.34
N ALA A 438 -6.52 -13.21 25.40
CA ALA A 438 -7.04 -12.38 26.48
C ALA A 438 -5.90 -11.63 27.18
N VAL A 439 -6.08 -10.33 27.35
CA VAL A 439 -5.14 -9.44 28.05
C VAL A 439 -5.88 -8.55 29.04
N PRO A 440 -5.24 -8.11 30.15
CA PRO A 440 -5.83 -7.21 31.12
C PRO A 440 -6.22 -5.87 30.46
N LEU A 441 -7.37 -5.33 30.89
CA LEU A 441 -7.84 -4.00 30.55
C LEU A 441 -7.59 -3.03 31.69
N GLU A 442 -7.05 -1.86 31.37
CA GLU A 442 -6.89 -0.73 32.28
C GLU A 442 -7.92 0.34 31.95
N PRO A 443 -8.60 0.95 32.94
CA PRO A 443 -9.46 2.09 32.68
C PRO A 443 -8.70 3.24 32.03
N ALA A 444 -9.28 3.83 30.98
CA ALA A 444 -8.67 4.96 30.26
C ALA A 444 -9.47 6.26 30.52
N SER A 445 -10.80 6.23 30.32
CA SER A 445 -11.69 7.38 30.56
C SER A 445 -13.13 6.90 30.46
N PHE A 446 -14.00 7.22 31.39
CA PHE A 446 -15.43 6.81 31.42
C PHE A 446 -15.58 5.32 31.01
N GLU A 447 -16.28 5.08 29.91
CA GLU A 447 -16.55 3.75 29.35
C GLU A 447 -15.40 3.18 28.46
N ALA A 448 -14.27 3.88 28.40
CA ALA A 448 -13.12 3.43 27.61
C ALA A 448 -12.10 2.72 28.49
N PHE A 449 -11.65 1.58 28.00
CA PHE A 449 -10.58 0.77 28.55
C PHE A 449 -9.50 0.56 27.50
N ARG A 450 -8.28 0.33 27.92
CA ARG A 450 -7.16 0.02 27.00
C ARG A 450 -6.51 -1.29 27.38
N THR A 451 -6.05 -2.01 26.40
CA THR A 451 -5.19 -3.19 26.62
C THR A 451 -3.85 -2.72 27.18
N LYS A 452 -3.26 -3.50 28.08
CA LYS A 452 -1.89 -3.26 28.52
C LYS A 452 -0.95 -3.46 27.34
N SER A 453 -0.18 -2.42 26.97
CA SER A 453 0.75 -2.52 25.84
C SER A 453 1.99 -3.31 26.25
N SER A 454 2.47 -4.22 25.39
CA SER A 454 3.84 -4.70 25.39
C SER A 454 4.73 -3.71 24.65
N GLU A 455 6.04 -3.71 24.90
CA GLU A 455 6.99 -2.81 24.23
C GLU A 455 6.80 -2.81 22.70
N GLY A 456 6.63 -1.62 22.12
CA GLY A 456 6.49 -1.40 20.69
C GLY A 456 5.09 -1.59 20.09
N THR A 457 4.07 -1.96 20.87
CA THR A 457 2.68 -2.07 20.39
C THR A 457 1.82 -0.92 20.94
N ARG A 458 0.95 -0.34 20.09
CA ARG A 458 -0.05 0.62 20.56
C ARG A 458 -1.15 -0.14 21.30
N PRO A 459 -1.59 0.36 22.48
CA PRO A 459 -2.71 -0.25 23.20
C PRO A 459 -3.97 -0.16 22.34
N THR A 460 -4.75 -1.23 22.30
CA THR A 460 -6.08 -1.23 21.71
C THR A 460 -7.07 -0.62 22.70
N VAL A 461 -7.85 0.36 22.26
CA VAL A 461 -8.89 1.00 23.07
C VAL A 461 -10.23 0.32 22.78
N LEU A 462 -10.90 -0.10 23.86
CA LEU A 462 -12.25 -0.64 23.87
C LEU A 462 -13.17 0.41 24.52
N THR A 463 -14.13 0.93 23.76
CA THR A 463 -15.11 1.89 24.30
C THR A 463 -16.47 1.21 24.38
N PHE A 464 -16.94 0.97 25.58
CA PHE A 464 -18.24 0.31 25.81
C PHE A 464 -19.39 1.30 25.61
N VAL A 465 -20.53 0.77 25.19
CA VAL A 465 -21.76 1.55 24.94
C VAL A 465 -22.79 1.15 25.97
N PRO A 466 -23.09 2.02 26.98
CA PRO A 466 -24.14 1.76 27.97
C PRO A 466 -25.51 1.60 27.31
N ASP A 467 -26.39 0.76 27.89
CA ASP A 467 -27.73 0.48 27.37
C ASP A 467 -28.84 1.33 28.06
N GLY A 468 -28.47 2.21 28.96
CA GLY A 468 -29.42 3.03 29.76
C GLY A 468 -30.15 2.28 30.89
N GLY A 469 -30.04 0.94 30.92
CA GLY A 469 -30.60 0.07 31.95
C GLY A 469 -29.60 -0.44 33.00
N GLY A 470 -28.41 0.15 33.04
CA GLY A 470 -27.34 -0.27 33.95
C GLY A 470 -26.51 -1.43 33.43
N GLY A 471 -26.57 -1.68 32.11
CA GLY A 471 -25.78 -2.66 31.37
C GLY A 471 -25.03 -2.04 30.20
N VAL A 472 -24.48 -2.89 29.34
CA VAL A 472 -23.72 -2.53 28.14
C VAL A 472 -24.34 -3.20 26.91
N SER A 473 -24.66 -2.43 25.88
CA SER A 473 -25.24 -2.89 24.64
C SER A 473 -24.20 -3.30 23.59
N GLY A 474 -22.97 -2.84 23.71
CA GLY A 474 -21.89 -3.12 22.76
C GLY A 474 -20.54 -2.59 23.18
N VAL A 475 -19.51 -2.89 22.41
CA VAL A 475 -18.16 -2.36 22.55
C VAL A 475 -17.62 -1.92 21.19
N ARG A 476 -17.02 -0.73 21.13
CA ARG A 476 -16.33 -0.23 19.95
C ARG A 476 -14.85 -0.53 20.06
N VAL A 477 -14.33 -1.16 19.02
CA VAL A 477 -12.89 -1.42 18.82
C VAL A 477 -12.53 -0.92 17.43
N LEU A 478 -11.54 -0.05 17.32
CA LEU A 478 -11.11 0.53 16.03
C LEU A 478 -12.30 1.10 15.21
N ASN A 479 -13.22 1.77 15.87
CA ASN A 479 -14.48 2.35 15.36
C ASN A 479 -15.55 1.32 14.90
N ILE A 480 -15.31 0.01 15.01
CA ILE A 480 -16.32 -1.02 14.76
C ILE A 480 -17.11 -1.30 16.03
N LEU A 481 -18.43 -1.37 15.91
CA LEU A 481 -19.33 -1.72 16.99
C LEU A 481 -19.58 -3.22 17.02
N PHE A 482 -19.07 -3.89 18.03
CA PHE A 482 -19.42 -5.27 18.36
C PHE A 482 -20.65 -5.23 19.28
N ALA A 483 -21.79 -5.68 18.80
CA ALA A 483 -23.02 -5.70 19.58
C ALA A 483 -22.99 -6.81 20.65
N ARG A 484 -23.55 -6.57 21.84
CA ARG A 484 -23.63 -7.59 22.89
C ARG A 484 -24.46 -8.79 22.40
N ALA A 485 -23.88 -9.96 22.43
CA ALA A 485 -24.61 -11.19 22.11
C ALA A 485 -25.73 -11.41 23.12
N ARG A 486 -26.93 -11.74 22.65
CA ARG A 486 -28.01 -12.16 23.55
C ARG A 486 -27.59 -13.49 24.19
N ALA A 487 -27.81 -13.61 25.51
CA ALA A 487 -27.66 -14.91 26.13
C ALA A 487 -28.60 -15.88 25.38
N GLN A 488 -28.07 -16.99 24.89
CA GLN A 488 -28.94 -18.08 24.42
C GLN A 488 -29.70 -18.59 25.66
N PRO A 489 -31.02 -18.77 25.55
CA PRO A 489 -31.81 -19.26 26.66
C PRO A 489 -31.39 -20.67 27.07
#